data_0d02f53c38c29fd3364a08c030b96161
#
_entry.id   0d02f53c38c29fd3364a08c030b96161
#
_cell.length_a   1.000
_cell.length_b   1.000
_cell.length_c   1.000
_cell.angle_alpha   90.00
_cell.angle_beta   90.00
_cell.angle_gamma   90.00
#
_symmetry.space_group_name_H-M   'P 1'
#
loop_
_entity.id
_entity.type
_entity.pdbx_description
1 polymer ?
#
loop_
_entity_poly.entity_id
_entity_poly.type
_entity_poly.pdbx_seq_one_letter_code
_entity_poly.pdbx_strand_id
1 'polypeptide(L)'
;DLSQRGFDAAIRIGSGLWAGLQAQRIASGDVLPVASPDMARQWGTAFENGGDVPLLEHDVSPWRDWFNAQGRLLCGRQQAVFNDAGLLIRAAEQGFGIALAKKLLVQDAIDAGRLLALAAPCRLSEDDVYLVWPQTAGLTPAVTRLLQWLQQQLAAV
;
A
#
# COMPACT_ATOMS: atom_id res chain seq x y z
N ASP A 1 -2.27 -22.73 0.92
CA ASP A 1 -1.28 -23.52 0.19
C ASP A 1 -1.44 -23.28 -1.31
N LEU A 2 -0.42 -22.70 -1.96
CA LEU A 2 -0.47 -22.37 -3.40
C LEU A 2 -0.58 -23.64 -4.25
N SER A 3 0.12 -24.69 -3.87
CA SER A 3 0.15 -25.95 -4.63
C SER A 3 -1.21 -26.67 -4.63
N GLN A 4 -1.99 -26.55 -3.56
CA GLN A 4 -3.33 -27.16 -3.49
C GLN A 4 -4.37 -26.43 -4.35
N ARG A 5 -4.11 -25.16 -4.70
CA ARG A 5 -5.00 -24.33 -5.51
C ARG A 5 -4.59 -24.22 -6.98
N GLY A 6 -3.52 -24.91 -7.40
CA GLY A 6 -3.04 -24.91 -8.78
C GLY A 6 -2.45 -23.57 -9.24
N PHE A 7 -1.93 -22.75 -8.30
CA PHE A 7 -1.24 -21.51 -8.63
C PHE A 7 0.28 -21.73 -8.71
N ASP A 8 0.90 -21.23 -9.77
CA ASP A 8 2.36 -21.28 -9.95
C ASP A 8 3.09 -20.24 -9.10
N ALA A 9 2.47 -19.10 -8.85
CA ALA A 9 3.01 -18.02 -8.03
C ALA A 9 1.88 -17.15 -7.45
N ALA A 10 2.22 -16.32 -6.45
CA ALA A 10 1.32 -15.31 -5.89
C ALA A 10 2.10 -14.08 -5.41
N ILE A 11 1.42 -12.93 -5.36
CA ILE A 11 1.93 -11.75 -4.66
C ILE A 11 1.46 -11.82 -3.20
N ARG A 12 2.41 -11.63 -2.27
CA ARG A 12 2.14 -11.60 -0.83
C ARG A 12 2.79 -10.39 -0.17
N ILE A 13 2.15 -9.93 0.90
CA ILE A 13 2.69 -8.91 1.80
C ILE A 13 3.06 -9.61 3.10
N GLY A 14 4.24 -9.30 3.66
CA GLY A 14 4.73 -9.88 4.90
C GLY A 14 6.25 -9.83 5.03
N SER A 15 6.78 -10.58 5.99
CA SER A 15 8.20 -10.61 6.35
C SER A 15 9.12 -11.33 5.35
N GLY A 16 8.56 -11.92 4.28
CA GLY A 16 9.33 -12.71 3.31
C GLY A 16 9.51 -14.18 3.67
N LEU A 17 8.99 -14.63 4.81
CA LEU A 17 9.17 -15.99 5.31
C LEU A 17 7.83 -16.75 5.30
N TRP A 18 7.69 -17.72 4.39
CA TRP A 18 6.53 -18.62 4.32
C TRP A 18 6.97 -20.06 4.14
N ALA A 19 6.50 -20.94 5.01
CA ALA A 19 6.84 -22.36 4.97
C ALA A 19 6.48 -22.98 3.60
N GLY A 20 7.43 -23.69 2.99
CA GLY A 20 7.24 -24.36 1.70
C GLY A 20 7.22 -23.45 0.46
N LEU A 21 7.46 -22.15 0.63
CA LEU A 21 7.52 -21.18 -0.46
C LEU A 21 8.93 -20.58 -0.56
N GLN A 22 9.34 -20.27 -1.78
CA GLN A 22 10.40 -19.32 -2.06
C GLN A 22 9.77 -17.95 -2.26
N ALA A 23 10.51 -16.90 -1.89
CA ALA A 23 10.04 -15.53 -1.95
C ALA A 23 11.12 -14.61 -2.52
N GLN A 24 10.72 -13.75 -3.44
CA GLN A 24 11.55 -12.65 -3.94
C GLN A 24 10.86 -11.32 -3.66
N ARG A 25 11.54 -10.42 -2.95
CA ARG A 25 11.05 -9.07 -2.74
C ARG A 25 10.93 -8.35 -4.08
N ILE A 26 9.77 -7.72 -4.30
CA ILE A 26 9.48 -6.97 -5.53
C ILE A 26 9.20 -5.49 -5.27
N ALA A 27 8.76 -5.11 -4.07
CA ALA A 27 8.54 -3.71 -3.70
C ALA A 27 8.62 -3.50 -2.19
N SER A 28 8.81 -2.23 -1.78
CA SER A 28 8.68 -1.79 -0.40
C SER A 28 7.22 -1.86 0.08
N GLY A 29 7.04 -2.12 1.38
CA GLY A 29 5.75 -2.03 2.07
C GLY A 29 5.39 -0.63 2.56
N ASP A 30 6.15 0.40 2.16
CA ASP A 30 5.96 1.78 2.61
C ASP A 30 4.54 2.29 2.32
N VAL A 31 4.03 3.09 3.25
CA VAL A 31 2.72 3.74 3.16
C VAL A 31 2.88 5.26 3.16
N LEU A 32 1.88 5.94 2.60
CA LEU A 32 1.80 7.40 2.65
C LEU A 32 0.34 7.86 2.68
N PRO A 33 0.05 9.02 3.29
CA PRO A 33 -1.25 9.65 3.22
C PRO A 33 -1.45 10.26 1.83
N VAL A 34 -2.61 9.97 1.22
CA VAL A 34 -2.99 10.49 -0.09
C VAL A 34 -4.41 11.04 -0.07
N ALA A 35 -4.67 12.03 -0.92
CA ALA A 35 -5.98 12.63 -1.09
C ALA A 35 -6.16 13.09 -2.53
N SER A 36 -7.41 13.24 -2.99
CA SER A 36 -7.69 13.93 -4.26
C SER A 36 -7.20 15.39 -4.19
N PRO A 37 -6.91 16.04 -5.34
CA PRO A 37 -6.47 17.43 -5.35
C PRO A 37 -7.41 18.39 -4.62
N ASP A 38 -8.72 18.17 -4.70
CA ASP A 38 -9.71 19.00 -4.01
C ASP A 38 -9.65 18.81 -2.48
N MET A 39 -9.55 17.57 -2.04
CA MET A 39 -9.38 17.24 -0.62
C MET A 39 -8.05 17.78 -0.07
N ALA A 40 -6.97 17.67 -0.84
CA ALA A 40 -5.67 18.22 -0.44
C ALA A 40 -5.73 19.74 -0.28
N ARG A 41 -6.38 20.46 -1.20
CA ARG A 41 -6.58 21.92 -1.07
C ARG A 41 -7.44 22.29 0.14
N GLN A 42 -8.49 21.52 0.42
CA GLN A 42 -9.41 21.81 1.52
C GLN A 42 -8.84 21.44 2.88
N TRP A 43 -8.16 20.31 2.99
CA TRP A 43 -7.81 19.69 4.27
C TRP A 43 -6.30 19.51 4.51
N GLY A 44 -5.44 19.73 3.49
CA GLY A 44 -4.00 19.47 3.59
C GLY A 44 -3.34 20.23 4.75
N THR A 45 -3.58 21.53 4.87
CA THR A 45 -3.05 22.35 5.98
C THR A 45 -3.59 21.90 7.35
N ALA A 46 -4.88 21.54 7.41
CA ALA A 46 -5.47 21.03 8.65
C ALA A 46 -4.85 19.65 9.03
N PHE A 47 -4.65 18.79 8.05
CA PHE A 47 -3.98 17.49 8.25
C PHE A 47 -2.55 17.66 8.79
N GLU A 48 -1.75 18.58 8.21
CA GLU A 48 -0.39 18.87 8.66
C GLU A 48 -0.36 19.39 10.10
N ASN A 49 -1.33 20.24 10.46
CA ASN A 49 -1.39 20.89 11.77
C ASN A 49 -2.18 20.10 12.84
N GLY A 50 -2.57 18.85 12.55
CA GLY A 50 -3.27 18.01 13.52
C GLY A 50 -4.74 18.35 13.71
N GLY A 51 -5.39 18.91 12.70
CA GLY A 51 -6.79 19.26 12.70
C GLY A 51 -7.74 18.08 12.53
N ASP A 52 -9.03 18.31 12.70
CA ASP A 52 -10.10 17.32 12.51
C ASP A 52 -10.42 17.15 11.03
N VAL A 53 -9.79 16.17 10.37
CA VAL A 53 -9.92 15.86 8.95
C VAL A 53 -10.59 14.50 8.72
N PRO A 54 -11.31 14.30 7.59
CA PRO A 54 -11.93 13.01 7.28
C PRO A 54 -10.87 11.98 6.87
N LEU A 55 -10.74 10.90 7.64
CA LEU A 55 -9.79 9.82 7.40
C LEU A 55 -10.49 8.56 6.89
N LEU A 56 -9.96 7.99 5.81
CA LEU A 56 -10.32 6.67 5.31
C LEU A 56 -9.27 5.67 5.79
N GLU A 57 -9.71 4.60 6.44
CA GLU A 57 -8.83 3.62 7.06
C GLU A 57 -8.92 2.26 6.36
N HIS A 58 -7.79 1.60 6.21
CA HIS A 58 -7.75 0.17 5.88
C HIS A 58 -7.61 -0.63 7.19
N ASP A 59 -8.35 -1.72 7.34
CA ASP A 59 -8.42 -2.52 8.56
C ASP A 59 -7.06 -3.08 9.03
N VAL A 60 -6.12 -3.32 8.10
CA VAL A 60 -4.75 -3.79 8.39
C VAL A 60 -3.69 -2.68 8.38
N SER A 61 -4.06 -1.43 8.18
CA SER A 61 -3.13 -0.28 8.17
C SER A 61 -3.76 0.91 8.89
N PRO A 62 -3.89 0.85 10.22
CA PRO A 62 -4.59 1.86 10.99
C PRO A 62 -3.80 3.19 11.03
N TRP A 63 -4.51 4.29 10.95
CA TRP A 63 -3.96 5.63 11.06
C TRP A 63 -3.15 5.86 12.34
N ARG A 64 -3.54 5.21 13.44
CA ARG A 64 -2.81 5.30 14.71
C ARG A 64 -1.33 4.96 14.55
N ASP A 65 -1.01 3.91 13.80
CA ASP A 65 0.37 3.45 13.63
C ASP A 65 1.17 4.46 12.80
N TRP A 66 0.54 5.05 11.77
CA TRP A 66 1.17 6.11 10.99
C TRP A 66 1.45 7.36 11.85
N PHE A 67 0.48 7.85 12.61
CA PHE A 67 0.67 9.02 13.47
C PHE A 67 1.74 8.76 14.53
N ASN A 68 1.76 7.56 15.14
CA ASN A 68 2.79 7.17 16.10
C ASN A 68 4.19 7.17 15.45
N ALA A 69 4.34 6.62 14.24
CA ALA A 69 5.60 6.62 13.51
C ALA A 69 6.09 8.04 13.16
N GLN A 70 5.17 9.00 13.03
CA GLN A 70 5.49 10.42 12.83
C GLN A 70 5.72 11.19 14.16
N GLY A 71 5.64 10.54 15.32
CA GLY A 71 5.71 11.20 16.62
C GLY A 71 4.54 12.15 16.87
N ARG A 72 3.39 11.91 16.26
CA ARG A 72 2.19 12.76 16.33
C ARG A 72 1.04 12.03 17.02
N LEU A 73 0.18 12.78 17.69
CA LEU A 73 -1.08 12.23 18.17
C LEU A 73 -2.04 12.01 17.01
N LEU A 74 -2.81 10.92 17.10
CA LEU A 74 -3.89 10.66 16.14
C LEU A 74 -4.87 11.86 16.14
N CYS A 75 -5.06 12.44 14.97
CA CYS A 75 -6.00 13.51 14.73
C CYS A 75 -6.91 13.16 13.56
N GLY A 76 -8.03 13.87 13.44
CA GLY A 76 -9.03 13.59 12.42
C GLY A 76 -10.09 12.58 12.87
N ARG A 77 -11.15 12.48 12.09
CA ARG A 77 -12.28 11.58 12.34
C ARG A 77 -12.27 10.43 11.33
N GLN A 78 -12.46 9.22 11.82
CA GLN A 78 -12.64 8.04 10.97
C GLN A 78 -13.96 8.19 10.19
N GLN A 79 -13.86 8.38 8.87
CA GLN A 79 -14.99 8.53 7.97
C GLN A 79 -15.53 7.17 7.51
N ALA A 80 -14.63 6.25 7.17
CA ALA A 80 -14.96 4.89 6.75
C ALA A 80 -13.77 3.95 6.96
N VAL A 81 -14.08 2.64 7.09
CA VAL A 81 -13.08 1.57 7.14
C VAL A 81 -13.28 0.65 5.94
N PHE A 82 -12.20 0.27 5.30
CA PHE A 82 -12.17 -0.59 4.13
C PHE A 82 -11.35 -1.86 4.42
N ASN A 83 -11.77 -2.97 3.86
CA ASN A 83 -11.00 -4.23 3.83
C ASN A 83 -10.42 -4.52 2.43
N ASP A 84 -10.59 -3.60 1.50
CA ASP A 84 -10.06 -3.66 0.14
C ASP A 84 -9.32 -2.36 -0.20
N ALA A 85 -8.02 -2.47 -0.53
CA ALA A 85 -7.18 -1.33 -0.81
C ALA A 85 -7.60 -0.59 -2.10
N GLY A 86 -8.14 -1.30 -3.09
CA GLY A 86 -8.62 -0.69 -4.34
C GLY A 86 -9.84 0.19 -4.10
N LEU A 87 -10.78 -0.27 -3.26
CA LEU A 87 -11.94 0.54 -2.86
C LEU A 87 -11.54 1.75 -2.02
N LEU A 88 -10.59 1.59 -1.08
CA LEU A 88 -10.02 2.68 -0.30
C LEU A 88 -9.44 3.77 -1.21
N ILE A 89 -8.59 3.38 -2.18
CA ILE A 89 -7.94 4.28 -3.12
C ILE A 89 -8.98 5.01 -3.98
N ARG A 90 -9.97 4.28 -4.51
CA ARG A 90 -11.06 4.91 -5.29
C ARG A 90 -11.87 5.90 -4.47
N ALA A 91 -12.16 5.61 -3.20
CA ALA A 91 -12.83 6.54 -2.31
C ALA A 91 -12.01 7.83 -2.11
N ALA A 92 -10.69 7.71 -1.95
CA ALA A 92 -9.79 8.87 -1.88
C ALA A 92 -9.77 9.68 -3.18
N GLU A 93 -9.69 9.03 -4.36
CA GLU A 93 -9.77 9.70 -5.67
C GLU A 93 -11.08 10.48 -5.84
N GLN A 94 -12.20 9.95 -5.33
CA GLN A 94 -13.51 10.59 -5.36
C GLN A 94 -13.72 11.67 -4.28
N GLY A 95 -12.70 11.94 -3.46
CA GLY A 95 -12.75 13.01 -2.46
C GLY A 95 -13.54 12.67 -1.19
N PHE A 96 -13.72 11.41 -0.84
CA PHE A 96 -14.43 11.02 0.40
C PHE A 96 -13.59 11.22 1.66
N GLY A 97 -12.25 11.37 1.53
CA GLY A 97 -11.36 11.61 2.66
C GLY A 97 -9.89 11.40 2.28
N ILE A 98 -9.03 11.53 3.30
CA ILE A 98 -7.59 11.26 3.21
C ILE A 98 -7.38 9.77 3.50
N ALA A 99 -6.72 9.04 2.61
CA ALA A 99 -6.42 7.61 2.75
C ALA A 99 -4.96 7.39 3.13
N LEU A 100 -4.70 6.39 3.99
CA LEU A 100 -3.37 5.84 4.20
C LEU A 100 -3.22 4.62 3.29
N ALA A 101 -2.35 4.69 2.30
CA ALA A 101 -2.22 3.65 1.27
C ALA A 101 -0.76 3.26 1.04
N LYS A 102 -0.54 2.02 0.56
CA LYS A 102 0.80 1.59 0.14
C LYS A 102 1.24 2.37 -1.09
N LYS A 103 2.48 2.88 -1.06
CA LYS A 103 3.07 3.66 -2.16
C LYS A 103 2.91 2.94 -3.50
N LEU A 104 3.24 1.66 -3.54
CA LEU A 104 3.10 0.80 -4.72
C LEU A 104 1.71 0.88 -5.39
N LEU A 105 0.63 1.00 -4.61
CA LEU A 105 -0.74 0.95 -5.14
C LEU A 105 -1.27 2.31 -5.60
N VAL A 106 -0.62 3.41 -5.21
CA VAL A 106 -1.08 4.77 -5.49
C VAL A 106 -0.15 5.54 -6.43
N GLN A 107 1.02 5.00 -6.77
CA GLN A 107 2.00 5.71 -7.58
C GLN A 107 1.43 6.17 -8.93
N ASP A 108 0.75 5.27 -9.66
CA ASP A 108 0.10 5.61 -10.93
C ASP A 108 -0.98 6.70 -10.80
N ALA A 109 -1.70 6.72 -9.68
CA ALA A 109 -2.70 7.74 -9.42
C ALA A 109 -2.06 9.09 -9.08
N ILE A 110 -0.92 9.07 -8.40
CA ILE A 110 -0.12 10.28 -8.09
C ILE A 110 0.49 10.82 -9.39
N ASP A 111 1.14 10.00 -10.19
CA ASP A 111 1.77 10.39 -11.46
C ASP A 111 0.75 10.96 -12.45
N ALA A 112 -0.47 10.42 -12.44
CA ALA A 112 -1.60 10.91 -13.24
C ALA A 112 -2.33 12.13 -12.62
N GLY A 113 -1.92 12.62 -11.46
CA GLY A 113 -2.53 13.77 -10.77
C GLY A 113 -3.93 13.52 -10.19
N ARG A 114 -4.37 12.25 -10.10
CA ARG A 114 -5.65 11.90 -9.46
C ARG A 114 -5.56 11.92 -7.94
N LEU A 115 -4.37 11.65 -7.40
CA LEU A 115 -4.05 11.75 -5.98
C LEU A 115 -2.83 12.63 -5.76
N LEU A 116 -2.77 13.27 -4.61
CA LEU A 116 -1.60 13.99 -4.10
C LEU A 116 -1.12 13.33 -2.82
N ALA A 117 0.20 13.16 -2.69
CA ALA A 117 0.82 12.74 -1.44
C ALA A 117 0.83 13.91 -0.46
N LEU A 118 0.33 13.71 0.77
CA LEU A 118 0.30 14.72 1.83
C LEU A 118 1.52 14.63 2.77
N ALA A 119 2.29 13.55 2.69
CA ALA A 119 3.55 13.39 3.41
C ALA A 119 4.46 12.41 2.67
N ALA A 120 5.73 12.38 3.04
CA ALA A 120 6.67 11.39 2.53
C ALA A 120 6.25 9.96 2.89
N PRO A 121 6.56 8.97 2.05
CA PRO A 121 6.38 7.56 2.40
C PRO A 121 7.13 7.19 3.68
N CYS A 122 6.53 6.36 4.51
CA CYS A 122 7.18 5.83 5.71
C CYS A 122 6.87 4.34 5.89
N ARG A 123 7.73 3.68 6.67
CA ARG A 123 7.61 2.27 7.00
C ARG A 123 6.88 2.11 8.34
N LEU A 124 5.82 1.31 8.37
CA LEU A 124 5.07 1.01 9.59
C LEU A 124 5.36 -0.39 10.13
N SER A 125 5.81 -1.31 9.29
CA SER A 125 6.18 -2.67 9.66
C SER A 125 7.35 -3.16 8.80
N GLU A 126 7.92 -4.30 9.14
CA GLU A 126 8.94 -4.97 8.32
C GLU A 126 8.35 -5.69 7.09
N ASP A 127 7.05 -5.55 6.86
CA ASP A 127 6.37 -6.20 5.77
C ASP A 127 6.65 -5.50 4.43
N ASP A 128 7.14 -6.28 3.48
CA ASP A 128 7.34 -5.88 2.09
C ASP A 128 6.42 -6.67 1.15
N VAL A 129 6.47 -6.34 -0.13
CA VAL A 129 5.71 -7.03 -1.18
C VAL A 129 6.62 -8.04 -1.86
N TYR A 130 6.17 -9.28 -1.93
CA TYR A 130 6.93 -10.40 -2.49
C TYR A 130 6.15 -11.11 -3.59
N LEU A 131 6.86 -11.56 -4.62
CA LEU A 131 6.42 -12.67 -5.45
C LEU A 131 6.87 -13.96 -4.76
N VAL A 132 5.93 -14.89 -4.55
CA VAL A 132 6.19 -16.18 -3.91
C VAL A 132 5.77 -17.33 -4.83
N TRP A 133 6.49 -18.48 -4.77
CA TRP A 133 6.18 -19.70 -5.53
C TRP A 133 6.55 -20.93 -4.71
N PRO A 134 5.96 -22.12 -5.02
CA PRO A 134 6.27 -23.35 -4.31
C PRO A 134 7.75 -23.71 -4.41
N GLN A 135 8.40 -24.01 -3.29
CA GLN A 135 9.81 -24.42 -3.27
C GLN A 135 10.06 -25.69 -4.07
N THR A 136 9.08 -26.60 -4.10
CA THR A 136 9.16 -27.89 -4.82
C THR A 136 9.12 -27.74 -6.34
N ALA A 137 8.43 -26.70 -6.85
CA ALA A 137 8.33 -26.44 -8.28
C ALA A 137 9.53 -25.63 -8.83
N GLY A 138 10.23 -24.91 -7.95
CA GLY A 138 11.29 -23.97 -8.31
C GLY A 138 10.81 -22.82 -9.20
N LEU A 139 11.73 -22.09 -9.77
CA LEU A 139 11.46 -21.02 -10.74
C LEU A 139 11.16 -21.60 -12.12
N THR A 140 9.88 -21.69 -12.47
CA THR A 140 9.49 -22.05 -13.84
C THR A 140 9.76 -20.90 -14.81
N PRO A 141 9.88 -21.15 -16.13
CA PRO A 141 10.08 -20.08 -17.12
C PRO A 141 8.96 -19.01 -17.09
N ALA A 142 7.73 -19.39 -16.75
CA ALA A 142 6.61 -18.47 -16.63
C ALA A 142 6.78 -17.54 -15.41
N VAL A 143 7.11 -18.10 -14.25
CA VAL A 143 7.36 -17.34 -13.00
C VAL A 143 8.60 -16.44 -13.17
N THR A 144 9.66 -16.91 -13.84
CA THR A 144 10.85 -16.10 -14.14
C THR A 144 10.49 -14.87 -14.97
N ARG A 145 9.72 -15.04 -16.06
CA ARG A 145 9.28 -13.92 -16.91
C ARG A 145 8.39 -12.93 -16.14
N LEU A 146 7.47 -13.43 -15.31
CA LEU A 146 6.63 -12.60 -14.46
C LEU A 146 7.46 -11.78 -13.47
N LEU A 147 8.44 -12.41 -12.81
CA LEU A 147 9.34 -11.75 -11.87
C LEU A 147 10.14 -10.63 -12.56
N GLN A 148 10.74 -10.92 -13.71
CA GLN A 148 11.49 -9.92 -14.47
C GLN A 148 10.62 -8.75 -14.90
N TRP A 149 9.41 -9.01 -15.38
CA TRP A 149 8.47 -7.99 -15.76
C TRP A 149 8.06 -7.12 -14.56
N LEU A 150 7.71 -7.74 -13.41
CA LEU A 150 7.39 -7.01 -12.18
C LEU A 150 8.56 -6.13 -11.72
N GLN A 151 9.78 -6.65 -11.72
CA GLN A 151 10.97 -5.88 -11.36
C GLN A 151 11.18 -4.66 -12.26
N GLN A 152 10.95 -4.79 -13.57
CA GLN A 152 11.04 -3.67 -14.51
C GLN A 152 9.96 -2.62 -14.26
N GLN A 153 8.70 -3.05 -14.04
CA GLN A 153 7.58 -2.13 -13.78
C GLN A 153 7.73 -1.41 -12.43
N LEU A 154 8.29 -2.07 -11.43
CA LEU A 154 8.38 -1.57 -10.06
C LEU A 154 9.73 -0.89 -9.74
N ALA A 155 10.69 -0.90 -10.65
CA ALA A 155 11.99 -0.24 -10.47
C ALA A 155 11.90 1.29 -10.31
N ALA A 156 10.80 1.89 -10.76
CA ALA A 156 10.53 3.33 -10.68
C ALA A 156 9.64 3.73 -9.48
N VAL A 157 9.19 2.78 -8.66
CA VAL A 157 8.33 2.97 -7.49
C VAL A 157 9.15 2.79 -6.22
#